data_cea44348f2789cfc76d23fb181c04d24
#
_entry.id   cea44348f2789cfc76d23fb181c04d24
#
_cell.length_a   1.000
_cell.length_b   1.000
_cell.length_c   1.000
_cell.angle_alpha   90.00
_cell.angle_beta   90.00
_cell.angle_gamma   90.00
#
_symmetry.space_group_name_H-M   'P 1'
#
loop_
_entity.id
_entity.type
_entity.pdbx_description
1 polymer ?
#
loop_
_entity_poly.entity_id
_entity_poly.type
_entity_poly.pdbx_seq_one_letter_code
_entity_poly.pdbx_strand_id
1 'polypeptide(L)'
;MANSIKEQRDILIKLNIHELNPMQEEAISVIETTTNTILLSPTGTGKTLAFLLPIIKLLDSNSNEIQALIVVPSRELAIQIEQVVRSMGSGYKVNAVYGGRPMSKDKIEIKHVPAILIGTPGRIADHFNADRFSKNNIKVLVLDEFDKSLEDGFEEDMRQIISELPHINKRVLTSATKTLKVPDFVRLDKPKTVNYLQEKITSKLDIKTVLYNSKSKLPALLDLIGYLGNQNGIVFCNLRESIDSVSHFLKKNKLNHSCFSGAMEQKDRDRALIKFRNGTNPILIATDLASRGLDIPELKFIIHYEMPRAEEEFIHRNGRAARVHAKGTAYVIKGEKEDLPGYYKNSQVLNISKKADRKPQFWETLFISGGRKDKISKGDIAGLFFKQGKINKDQLGMIELKQDCAFVAVPKSIADDLVAELNNSKLKKKKVRVTVL
;
A
#
# COMPACT_ATOMS: atom_id res chain seq x y z
N MET A 1 23.39 -19.43 13.97
CA MET A 1 23.78 -19.58 12.56
C MET A 1 23.67 -18.21 11.95
N ALA A 2 24.78 -17.63 11.48
CA ALA A 2 24.76 -16.38 10.72
C ALA A 2 23.96 -16.62 9.45
N ASN A 3 22.90 -15.85 9.22
CA ASN A 3 22.18 -15.88 7.96
C ASN A 3 23.17 -15.46 6.85
N SER A 4 23.53 -16.36 5.94
CA SER A 4 24.32 -15.99 4.77
C SER A 4 23.53 -14.96 3.96
N ILE A 5 24.22 -13.88 3.58
CA ILE A 5 23.67 -12.86 2.69
C ILE A 5 23.41 -13.50 1.34
N LYS A 6 22.23 -13.25 0.77
CA LYS A 6 21.81 -13.84 -0.50
C LYS A 6 22.16 -12.94 -1.67
N GLU A 7 22.60 -13.54 -2.75
CA GLU A 7 22.81 -12.88 -4.03
C GLU A 7 21.48 -12.50 -4.69
N GLN A 8 21.52 -11.57 -5.63
CA GLN A 8 20.34 -11.09 -6.36
C GLN A 8 19.52 -12.23 -6.98
N ARG A 9 20.19 -13.23 -7.54
CA ARG A 9 19.53 -14.41 -8.15
C ARG A 9 18.68 -15.17 -7.14
N ASP A 10 19.20 -15.41 -5.94
CA ASP A 10 18.48 -16.13 -4.88
C ASP A 10 17.26 -15.34 -4.38
N ILE A 11 17.39 -14.01 -4.35
CA ILE A 11 16.30 -13.10 -3.98
C ILE A 11 15.17 -13.20 -5.02
N LEU A 12 15.50 -13.12 -6.32
CA LEU A 12 14.52 -13.20 -7.40
C LEU A 12 13.78 -14.55 -7.42
N ILE A 13 14.52 -15.65 -7.26
CA ILE A 13 13.92 -17.00 -7.15
C ILE A 13 12.93 -17.04 -5.98
N LYS A 14 13.30 -16.50 -4.83
CA LYS A 14 12.44 -16.50 -3.64
C LYS A 14 11.18 -15.65 -3.80
N LEU A 15 11.27 -14.58 -4.58
CA LEU A 15 10.14 -13.72 -4.92
C LEU A 15 9.29 -14.28 -6.08
N ASN A 16 9.70 -15.41 -6.67
CA ASN A 16 9.09 -15.99 -7.88
C ASN A 16 9.09 -15.04 -9.07
N ILE A 17 10.21 -14.30 -9.22
CA ILE A 17 10.44 -13.37 -10.33
C ILE A 17 11.44 -14.02 -11.28
N HIS A 18 11.02 -14.27 -12.52
CA HIS A 18 11.84 -14.92 -13.53
C HIS A 18 12.78 -13.94 -14.22
N GLU A 19 12.27 -12.74 -14.52
CA GLU A 19 12.99 -11.69 -15.25
C GLU A 19 12.66 -10.32 -14.67
N LEU A 20 13.64 -9.42 -14.68
CA LEU A 20 13.44 -8.01 -14.38
C LEU A 20 12.92 -7.31 -15.63
N ASN A 21 12.11 -6.29 -15.47
CA ASN A 21 11.67 -5.47 -16.58
C ASN A 21 12.76 -4.42 -16.95
N PRO A 22 12.70 -3.82 -18.16
CA PRO A 22 13.74 -2.87 -18.63
C PRO A 22 14.00 -1.71 -17.68
N MET A 23 12.95 -1.16 -17.04
CA MET A 23 13.08 -0.09 -16.05
C MET A 23 13.88 -0.56 -14.82
N GLN A 24 13.63 -1.78 -14.36
CA GLN A 24 14.33 -2.33 -13.21
C GLN A 24 15.81 -2.59 -13.52
N GLU A 25 16.12 -3.15 -14.69
CA GLU A 25 17.51 -3.41 -15.12
C GLU A 25 18.31 -2.11 -15.25
N GLU A 26 17.74 -1.09 -15.92
CA GLU A 26 18.40 0.21 -16.07
C GLU A 26 18.56 0.90 -14.71
N ALA A 27 17.51 0.91 -13.87
CA ALA A 27 17.58 1.54 -12.56
C ALA A 27 18.62 0.90 -11.65
N ILE A 28 18.73 -0.43 -11.64
CA ILE A 28 19.76 -1.16 -10.88
C ILE A 28 21.16 -0.73 -11.35
N SER A 29 21.42 -0.77 -12.66
CA SER A 29 22.72 -0.38 -13.23
C SER A 29 23.08 1.07 -12.89
N VAL A 30 22.12 2.00 -13.01
CA VAL A 30 22.36 3.42 -12.72
C VAL A 30 22.57 3.64 -11.22
N ILE A 31 21.76 3.03 -10.35
CA ILE A 31 21.92 3.17 -8.89
C ILE A 31 23.26 2.60 -8.42
N GLU A 32 23.71 1.49 -8.96
CA GLU A 32 25.03 0.92 -8.60
C GLU A 32 26.18 1.86 -8.94
N THR A 33 26.12 2.52 -10.09
CA THR A 33 27.25 3.28 -10.66
C THR A 33 27.25 4.77 -10.34
N THR A 34 26.13 5.34 -9.87
CA THR A 34 26.02 6.79 -9.61
C THR A 34 25.77 7.11 -8.14
N THR A 35 26.12 8.31 -7.70
CA THR A 35 25.85 8.80 -6.34
C THR A 35 24.41 9.29 -6.16
N ASN A 36 23.83 9.92 -7.20
CA ASN A 36 22.51 10.49 -7.16
C ASN A 36 21.67 10.00 -8.34
N THR A 37 20.52 9.40 -8.04
CA THR A 37 19.62 8.84 -9.07
C THR A 37 18.20 9.35 -8.86
N ILE A 38 17.55 9.73 -9.96
CA ILE A 38 16.10 9.99 -10.00
C ILE A 38 15.45 8.89 -10.84
N LEU A 39 14.51 8.15 -10.25
CA LEU A 39 13.75 7.10 -10.92
C LEU A 39 12.30 7.57 -11.12
N LEU A 40 11.97 7.89 -12.36
CA LEU A 40 10.63 8.30 -12.78
C LEU A 40 9.92 7.14 -13.47
N SER A 41 8.87 6.61 -12.86
CA SER A 41 8.10 5.51 -13.46
C SER A 41 6.70 5.47 -12.84
N PRO A 42 5.66 5.07 -13.57
CA PRO A 42 4.30 4.97 -13.04
C PRO A 42 4.19 4.07 -11.81
N THR A 43 3.07 4.17 -11.09
CA THR A 43 2.78 3.27 -9.97
C THR A 43 2.58 1.83 -10.47
N GLY A 44 3.04 0.84 -9.70
CA GLY A 44 2.86 -0.58 -10.03
C GLY A 44 3.89 -1.18 -11.00
N THR A 45 4.89 -0.42 -11.43
CA THR A 45 5.97 -0.88 -12.33
C THR A 45 7.10 -1.65 -11.63
N GLY A 46 7.07 -1.72 -10.29
CA GLY A 46 8.10 -2.42 -9.51
C GLY A 46 9.29 -1.55 -9.10
N LYS A 47 9.13 -0.22 -9.00
CA LYS A 47 10.16 0.71 -8.51
C LYS A 47 10.82 0.26 -7.20
N THR A 48 10.01 -0.26 -6.28
CA THR A 48 10.52 -0.73 -4.97
C THR A 48 11.60 -1.79 -5.11
N LEU A 49 11.40 -2.77 -5.98
CA LEU A 49 12.41 -3.79 -6.25
C LEU A 49 13.63 -3.20 -6.96
N ALA A 50 13.39 -2.26 -7.90
CA ALA A 50 14.45 -1.61 -8.68
C ALA A 50 15.47 -0.86 -7.81
N PHE A 51 15.04 -0.25 -6.70
CA PHE A 51 16.00 0.39 -5.79
C PHE A 51 16.48 -0.54 -4.65
N LEU A 52 15.66 -1.49 -4.19
CA LEU A 52 16.06 -2.38 -3.09
C LEU A 52 17.17 -3.34 -3.47
N LEU A 53 17.15 -3.91 -4.67
CA LEU A 53 18.18 -4.87 -5.12
C LEU A 53 19.59 -4.28 -5.08
N PRO A 54 19.87 -3.12 -5.72
CA PRO A 54 21.21 -2.52 -5.66
C PRO A 54 21.58 -2.04 -4.25
N ILE A 55 20.61 -1.56 -3.46
CA ILE A 55 20.89 -1.13 -2.08
C ILE A 55 21.34 -2.31 -1.23
N ILE A 56 20.66 -3.45 -1.29
CA ILE A 56 21.03 -4.67 -0.54
C ILE A 56 22.46 -5.11 -0.87
N LYS A 57 22.87 -4.98 -2.13
CA LYS A 57 24.25 -5.30 -2.57
C LYS A 57 25.30 -4.35 -1.98
N LEU A 58 24.92 -3.10 -1.67
CA LEU A 58 25.81 -2.08 -1.12
C LEU A 58 26.00 -2.18 0.40
N LEU A 59 25.19 -2.98 1.09
CA LEU A 59 25.26 -3.08 2.55
C LEU A 59 26.43 -3.97 2.99
N ASP A 60 27.11 -3.53 4.05
CA ASP A 60 28.17 -4.30 4.72
C ASP A 60 27.54 -5.29 5.72
N SER A 61 27.82 -6.56 5.51
CA SER A 61 27.35 -7.66 6.38
C SER A 61 27.94 -7.67 7.77
N ASN A 62 29.10 -7.02 7.95
CA ASN A 62 29.80 -6.96 9.24
C ASN A 62 29.34 -5.79 10.10
N SER A 63 28.57 -4.88 9.54
CA SER A 63 28.04 -3.73 10.27
C SER A 63 26.78 -4.10 11.07
N ASN A 64 26.76 -3.65 12.32
CA ASN A 64 25.58 -3.77 13.21
C ASN A 64 24.84 -2.43 13.35
N GLU A 65 25.00 -1.51 12.42
CA GLU A 65 24.38 -0.19 12.41
C GLU A 65 23.41 -0.02 11.26
N ILE A 66 22.60 1.03 11.29
CA ILE A 66 21.74 1.40 10.17
C ILE A 66 22.61 1.93 9.04
N GLN A 67 22.49 1.36 7.85
CA GLN A 67 23.27 1.70 6.68
C GLN A 67 22.43 2.36 5.57
N ALA A 68 21.14 2.02 5.50
CA ALA A 68 20.20 2.59 4.54
C ALA A 68 18.96 3.12 5.25
N LEU A 69 18.58 4.36 4.93
CA LEU A 69 17.35 5.00 5.35
C LEU A 69 16.42 5.18 4.16
N ILE A 70 15.20 4.69 4.27
CA ILE A 70 14.15 4.82 3.25
C ILE A 70 13.03 5.66 3.86
N VAL A 71 12.82 6.86 3.32
CA VAL A 71 11.77 7.78 3.75
C VAL A 71 10.59 7.70 2.79
N VAL A 72 9.39 7.57 3.33
CA VAL A 72 8.16 7.36 2.58
C VAL A 72 7.03 8.25 3.11
N PRO A 73 6.08 8.72 2.28
CA PRO A 73 5.04 9.66 2.72
C PRO A 73 3.94 9.02 3.56
N SER A 74 3.81 7.69 3.56
CA SER A 74 2.71 7.02 4.26
C SER A 74 3.15 5.81 5.08
N ARG A 75 2.37 5.53 6.13
CA ARG A 75 2.56 4.37 7.02
C ARG A 75 2.42 3.05 6.26
N GLU A 76 1.46 3.00 5.37
CA GLU A 76 1.15 1.82 4.57
C GLU A 76 2.30 1.49 3.61
N LEU A 77 2.90 2.51 2.99
CA LEU A 77 4.06 2.32 2.12
C LEU A 77 5.28 1.85 2.93
N ALA A 78 5.49 2.38 4.14
CA ALA A 78 6.55 1.89 5.03
C ALA A 78 6.39 0.40 5.36
N ILE A 79 5.18 -0.01 5.72
CA ILE A 79 4.85 -1.41 6.01
C ILE A 79 5.02 -2.29 4.77
N GLN A 80 4.59 -1.81 3.61
CA GLN A 80 4.69 -2.52 2.34
C GLN A 80 6.16 -2.77 1.97
N ILE A 81 7.02 -1.73 2.01
CA ILE A 81 8.43 -1.88 1.68
C ILE A 81 9.13 -2.81 2.69
N GLU A 82 8.81 -2.69 3.98
CA GLU A 82 9.31 -3.63 4.99
C GLU A 82 8.95 -5.09 4.64
N GLN A 83 7.72 -5.35 4.22
CA GLN A 83 7.27 -6.68 3.81
C GLN A 83 8.02 -7.17 2.57
N VAL A 84 8.27 -6.31 1.59
CA VAL A 84 9.07 -6.65 0.40
C VAL A 84 10.47 -7.05 0.82
N VAL A 85 11.18 -6.24 1.61
CA VAL A 85 12.55 -6.56 2.08
C VAL A 85 12.56 -7.89 2.86
N ARG A 86 11.58 -8.12 3.73
CA ARG A 86 11.44 -9.40 4.46
C ARG A 86 11.21 -10.58 3.52
N SER A 87 10.40 -10.40 2.48
CA SER A 87 10.09 -11.43 1.49
C SER A 87 11.30 -11.76 0.62
N MET A 88 12.16 -10.79 0.33
CA MET A 88 13.44 -10.99 -0.36
C MET A 88 14.34 -11.97 0.41
N GLY A 89 14.28 -11.93 1.75
CA GLY A 89 15.06 -12.83 2.61
C GLY A 89 16.56 -12.68 2.38
N SER A 90 17.01 -11.45 2.17
CA SER A 90 18.40 -11.09 1.88
C SER A 90 19.39 -11.43 2.99
N GLY A 91 18.93 -11.68 4.20
CA GLY A 91 19.76 -11.88 5.39
C GLY A 91 19.85 -10.61 6.26
N TYR A 92 19.60 -9.44 5.68
CA TYR A 92 19.64 -8.17 6.43
C TYR A 92 18.34 -7.93 7.21
N LYS A 93 18.51 -7.35 8.40
CA LYS A 93 17.38 -6.95 9.22
C LYS A 93 16.81 -5.63 8.72
N VAL A 94 15.48 -5.55 8.69
CA VAL A 94 14.72 -4.37 8.33
C VAL A 94 13.68 -4.06 9.40
N ASN A 95 13.47 -2.77 9.67
CA ASN A 95 12.38 -2.28 10.52
C ASN A 95 11.70 -1.07 9.88
N ALA A 96 10.37 -0.98 10.07
CA ALA A 96 9.60 0.19 9.69
C ALA A 96 9.15 0.96 10.93
N VAL A 97 9.31 2.31 10.91
CA VAL A 97 8.87 3.23 11.95
C VAL A 97 7.91 4.26 11.37
N TYR A 98 6.74 4.43 11.99
CA TYR A 98 5.71 5.32 11.46
C TYR A 98 4.76 5.82 12.56
N GLY A 99 4.13 6.96 12.33
CA GLY A 99 3.17 7.54 13.25
C GLY A 99 1.93 6.65 13.47
N GLY A 100 1.18 6.89 14.57
CA GLY A 100 -0.07 6.16 14.87
C GLY A 100 0.13 4.80 15.55
N ARG A 101 1.35 4.44 15.91
CA ARG A 101 1.64 3.33 16.82
C ARG A 101 2.43 3.82 18.04
N PRO A 102 2.32 3.14 19.20
CA PRO A 102 3.09 3.53 20.38
C PRO A 102 4.59 3.53 20.13
N MET A 103 5.28 4.60 20.55
CA MET A 103 6.74 4.75 20.45
C MET A 103 7.50 3.60 21.15
N SER A 104 6.91 3.01 22.20
CA SER A 104 7.48 1.86 22.90
C SER A 104 7.69 0.64 22.00
N LYS A 105 6.84 0.44 21.00
CA LYS A 105 7.02 -0.64 20.00
C LYS A 105 8.25 -0.38 19.13
N ASP A 106 8.44 0.85 18.67
CA ASP A 106 9.62 1.23 17.88
C ASP A 106 10.89 1.01 18.67
N LYS A 107 10.91 1.45 19.95
CA LYS A 107 12.07 1.25 20.86
C LYS A 107 12.45 -0.22 21.00
N ILE A 108 11.47 -1.11 21.14
CA ILE A 108 11.72 -2.56 21.25
C ILE A 108 12.29 -3.12 19.94
N GLU A 109 11.73 -2.71 18.81
CA GLU A 109 12.14 -3.22 17.50
C GLU A 109 13.54 -2.72 17.09
N ILE A 110 13.87 -1.45 17.40
CA ILE A 110 15.18 -0.84 17.10
C ILE A 110 16.26 -1.28 18.09
N LYS A 111 15.92 -1.80 19.27
CA LYS A 111 16.90 -2.35 20.23
C LYS A 111 17.89 -3.34 19.57
N HIS A 112 17.40 -4.06 18.57
CA HIS A 112 18.24 -4.84 17.67
C HIS A 112 18.34 -4.07 16.37
N VAL A 113 19.36 -3.24 16.23
CA VAL A 113 19.54 -2.29 15.13
C VAL A 113 19.35 -2.96 13.76
N PRO A 114 18.49 -2.43 12.87
CA PRO A 114 18.33 -2.95 11.52
C PRO A 114 19.41 -2.38 10.59
N ALA A 115 19.78 -3.11 9.54
CA ALA A 115 20.63 -2.57 8.47
C ALA A 115 19.86 -1.57 7.58
N ILE A 116 18.54 -1.78 7.43
CA ILE A 116 17.65 -0.91 6.65
C ILE A 116 16.55 -0.39 7.59
N LEU A 117 16.47 0.93 7.74
CA LEU A 117 15.37 1.61 8.43
C LEU A 117 14.44 2.26 7.41
N ILE A 118 13.15 2.01 7.53
CA ILE A 118 12.12 2.60 6.69
C ILE A 118 11.21 3.44 7.58
N GLY A 119 10.77 4.62 7.14
CA GLY A 119 9.83 5.36 7.97
C GLY A 119 9.17 6.55 7.31
N THR A 120 8.16 7.08 8.01
CA THR A 120 7.55 8.36 7.66
C THR A 120 8.35 9.52 8.24
N PRO A 121 8.40 10.70 7.57
CA PRO A 121 9.26 11.82 7.97
C PRO A 121 9.14 12.14 9.46
N GLY A 122 7.96 12.52 9.96
CA GLY A 122 7.80 12.90 11.36
C GLY A 122 8.25 11.84 12.37
N ARG A 123 8.05 10.53 12.08
CA ARG A 123 8.50 9.49 13.00
C ARG A 123 10.01 9.27 12.99
N ILE A 124 10.65 9.46 11.82
CA ILE A 124 12.13 9.43 11.73
C ILE A 124 12.70 10.63 12.49
N ALA A 125 12.15 11.84 12.28
CA ALA A 125 12.54 13.04 13.02
C ALA A 125 12.40 12.86 14.54
N ASP A 126 11.31 12.27 15.03
CA ASP A 126 11.14 11.92 16.46
C ASP A 126 12.26 11.00 16.98
N HIS A 127 12.72 10.05 16.15
CA HIS A 127 13.83 9.16 16.53
C HIS A 127 15.16 9.88 16.50
N PHE A 128 15.39 10.78 15.55
CA PHE A 128 16.61 11.60 15.43
C PHE A 128 16.73 12.56 16.59
N ASN A 129 15.66 13.30 16.91
CA ASN A 129 15.61 14.23 18.06
C ASN A 129 15.91 13.56 19.41
N ALA A 130 15.62 12.27 19.52
CA ALA A 130 15.85 11.51 20.74
C ALA A 130 17.12 10.65 20.69
N ASP A 131 17.99 10.82 19.69
CA ASP A 131 19.27 10.10 19.48
C ASP A 131 19.19 8.59 19.73
N ARG A 132 18.15 7.93 19.19
CA ARG A 132 17.86 6.52 19.51
C ARG A 132 18.75 5.53 18.80
N PHE A 133 19.50 5.96 17.81
CA PHE A 133 20.47 5.16 17.05
C PHE A 133 21.52 6.06 16.39
N SER A 134 22.69 5.51 16.09
CA SER A 134 23.75 6.22 15.38
C SER A 134 23.32 6.55 13.94
N LYS A 135 23.56 7.79 13.51
CA LYS A 135 23.34 8.29 12.15
C LYS A 135 24.59 8.18 11.27
N ASN A 136 25.75 7.90 11.90
CA ASN A 136 27.06 8.00 11.24
C ASN A 136 27.29 6.96 10.14
N ASN A 137 26.65 5.81 10.22
CA ASN A 137 26.82 4.74 9.23
C ASN A 137 25.71 4.70 8.17
N ILE A 138 24.76 5.65 8.21
CA ILE A 138 23.74 5.78 7.19
C ILE A 138 24.38 6.41 5.95
N LYS A 139 24.64 5.57 4.94
CA LYS A 139 25.31 5.97 3.68
C LYS A 139 24.36 6.07 2.51
N VAL A 140 23.21 5.43 2.60
CA VAL A 140 22.21 5.39 1.53
C VAL A 140 20.91 6.04 2.00
N LEU A 141 20.42 7.01 1.25
CA LEU A 141 19.12 7.66 1.46
C LEU A 141 18.22 7.40 0.26
N VAL A 142 17.04 6.83 0.50
CA VAL A 142 15.98 6.71 -0.51
C VAL A 142 14.81 7.59 -0.10
N LEU A 143 14.31 8.37 -1.04
CA LEU A 143 13.10 9.17 -0.90
C LEU A 143 12.07 8.61 -1.89
N ASP A 144 11.22 7.68 -1.42
CA ASP A 144 10.21 7.03 -2.27
C ASP A 144 8.91 7.84 -2.28
N GLU A 145 8.25 7.93 -3.45
CA GLU A 145 7.13 8.85 -3.70
C GLU A 145 7.47 10.28 -3.25
N PHE A 146 8.65 10.77 -3.66
CA PHE A 146 9.22 12.03 -3.19
C PHE A 146 8.34 13.25 -3.51
N ASP A 147 7.67 13.25 -4.66
CA ASP A 147 6.65 14.24 -5.03
C ASP A 147 5.57 14.42 -3.95
N LYS A 148 5.32 13.37 -3.17
CA LYS A 148 4.34 13.37 -2.09
C LYS A 148 4.93 13.70 -0.72
N SER A 149 6.21 13.42 -0.52
CA SER A 149 6.91 13.72 0.74
C SER A 149 7.20 15.22 0.92
N LEU A 150 7.03 16.02 -0.14
CA LEU A 150 7.17 17.48 -0.12
C LEU A 150 5.83 18.22 -0.03
N GLU A 151 4.70 17.50 -0.01
CA GLU A 151 3.41 18.14 0.26
C GLU A 151 3.38 18.73 1.67
N ASP A 152 2.52 19.74 1.86
CA ASP A 152 2.39 20.50 3.10
C ASP A 152 2.45 19.64 4.37
N GLY A 153 3.36 19.97 5.27
CA GLY A 153 3.54 19.35 6.58
C GLY A 153 4.70 18.37 6.72
N PHE A 154 5.41 17.99 5.64
CA PHE A 154 6.57 17.11 5.74
C PHE A 154 7.91 17.75 5.37
N GLU A 155 7.90 18.93 4.77
CA GLU A 155 9.14 19.57 4.29
C GLU A 155 10.12 19.85 5.44
N GLU A 156 9.63 20.32 6.58
CA GLU A 156 10.46 20.65 7.75
C GLU A 156 11.12 19.39 8.32
N ASP A 157 10.34 18.31 8.53
CA ASP A 157 10.88 17.03 8.97
C ASP A 157 11.92 16.48 8.00
N MET A 158 11.67 16.60 6.68
CA MET A 158 12.59 16.14 5.64
C MET A 158 13.89 16.93 5.66
N ARG A 159 13.80 18.27 5.80
CA ARG A 159 14.94 19.16 5.92
C ARG A 159 15.81 18.80 7.14
N GLN A 160 15.16 18.59 8.28
CA GLN A 160 15.83 18.16 9.50
C GLN A 160 16.55 16.81 9.29
N ILE A 161 15.84 15.79 8.82
CA ILE A 161 16.41 14.45 8.60
C ILE A 161 17.65 14.53 7.72
N ILE A 162 17.57 15.23 6.57
CA ILE A 162 18.66 15.29 5.60
C ILE A 162 19.85 16.08 6.16
N SER A 163 19.60 17.14 6.95
CA SER A 163 20.67 17.92 7.56
C SER A 163 21.49 17.15 8.59
N GLU A 164 20.84 16.17 9.27
CA GLU A 164 21.44 15.33 10.30
C GLU A 164 22.13 14.06 9.77
N LEU A 165 22.20 13.88 8.45
CA LEU A 165 22.85 12.73 7.81
C LEU A 165 24.18 13.15 7.17
N PRO A 166 25.32 13.09 7.91
CA PRO A 166 26.58 13.67 7.48
C PRO A 166 27.28 12.85 6.39
N HIS A 167 27.01 11.55 6.30
CA HIS A 167 27.81 10.62 5.50
C HIS A 167 27.06 9.97 4.33
N ILE A 168 25.95 10.57 3.88
CA ILE A 168 25.22 10.09 2.71
C ILE A 168 26.08 10.22 1.45
N ASN A 169 26.38 9.10 0.85
CA ASN A 169 27.13 9.01 -0.41
C ASN A 169 26.26 8.50 -1.59
N LYS A 170 25.04 8.03 -1.30
CA LYS A 170 24.10 7.59 -2.34
C LYS A 170 22.67 8.07 -2.03
N ARG A 171 22.06 8.76 -3.00
CA ARG A 171 20.67 9.23 -2.92
C ARG A 171 19.87 8.68 -4.09
N VAL A 172 18.70 8.13 -3.78
CA VAL A 172 17.74 7.63 -4.77
C VAL A 172 16.39 8.29 -4.51
N LEU A 173 15.91 9.05 -5.48
CA LEU A 173 14.58 9.62 -5.45
C LEU A 173 13.68 8.88 -6.41
N THR A 174 12.47 8.53 -5.99
CA THR A 174 11.48 7.95 -6.89
C THR A 174 10.24 8.83 -6.98
N SER A 175 9.63 8.90 -8.17
CA SER A 175 8.36 9.57 -8.38
C SER A 175 7.54 8.89 -9.49
N ALA A 176 6.24 9.05 -9.42
CA ALA A 176 5.32 8.66 -10.48
C ALA A 176 4.94 9.83 -11.40
N THR A 177 5.46 11.02 -11.15
CA THR A 177 5.17 12.25 -11.90
C THR A 177 6.45 12.93 -12.37
N LYS A 178 6.34 13.72 -13.44
CA LYS A 178 7.47 14.42 -14.04
C LYS A 178 7.81 15.74 -13.32
N THR A 179 6.86 16.32 -12.60
CA THR A 179 6.95 17.67 -12.01
C THR A 179 7.72 17.63 -10.70
N LEU A 180 9.03 17.36 -10.77
CA LEU A 180 9.90 17.32 -9.60
C LEU A 180 10.76 18.58 -9.56
N LYS A 181 10.32 19.60 -8.78
CA LYS A 181 11.25 20.58 -8.26
C LYS A 181 11.88 19.99 -7.00
N VAL A 182 13.09 19.46 -7.14
CA VAL A 182 13.84 18.93 -5.99
C VAL A 182 14.40 20.14 -5.23
N PRO A 183 14.03 20.36 -3.96
CA PRO A 183 14.58 21.46 -3.17
C PRO A 183 16.08 21.28 -2.90
N ASP A 184 16.80 22.40 -2.76
CA ASP A 184 18.26 22.42 -2.55
C ASP A 184 18.71 21.66 -1.29
N PHE A 185 17.88 21.61 -0.26
CA PHE A 185 18.21 20.90 0.98
C PHE A 185 18.40 19.37 0.77
N VAL A 186 17.84 18.81 -0.31
CA VAL A 186 18.02 17.38 -0.66
C VAL A 186 19.48 17.09 -1.09
N ARG A 187 20.23 18.14 -1.48
CA ARG A 187 21.64 18.04 -1.90
C ARG A 187 21.84 17.03 -3.03
N LEU A 188 21.02 17.11 -4.05
CA LEU A 188 21.04 16.21 -5.21
C LEU A 188 21.90 16.84 -6.33
N ASP A 189 23.21 16.63 -6.28
CA ASP A 189 24.13 17.14 -7.30
C ASP A 189 24.14 16.24 -8.53
N LYS A 190 23.96 16.80 -9.72
CA LYS A 190 24.04 16.12 -11.04
C LYS A 190 23.40 14.73 -11.09
N PRO A 191 22.10 14.59 -10.74
CA PRO A 191 21.48 13.29 -10.69
C PRO A 191 21.38 12.64 -12.06
N LYS A 192 21.59 11.33 -12.14
CA LYS A 192 21.23 10.53 -13.31
C LYS A 192 19.75 10.20 -13.25
N THR A 193 19.02 10.51 -14.32
CA THR A 193 17.58 10.25 -14.38
C THR A 193 17.29 9.02 -15.24
N VAL A 194 16.59 8.05 -14.66
CA VAL A 194 15.98 6.91 -15.35
C VAL A 194 14.49 7.27 -15.49
N ASN A 195 14.00 7.42 -16.74
CA ASN A 195 12.66 7.95 -16.99
C ASN A 195 11.82 7.03 -17.88
N TYR A 196 10.84 6.40 -17.26
CA TYR A 196 9.87 5.50 -17.89
C TYR A 196 8.43 6.03 -17.82
N LEU A 197 8.23 7.33 -17.58
CA LEU A 197 6.88 7.92 -17.53
C LEU A 197 6.21 7.97 -18.91
N GLN A 198 6.99 8.03 -19.99
CA GLN A 198 6.48 8.13 -21.36
C GLN A 198 6.35 6.77 -22.06
N GLU A 199 6.90 5.70 -21.50
CA GLU A 199 6.57 4.39 -22.03
C GLU A 199 5.05 4.24 -22.00
N LYS A 200 4.48 3.99 -23.16
CA LYS A 200 3.10 3.59 -23.28
C LYS A 200 2.92 2.30 -22.48
N ILE A 201 2.81 2.43 -21.15
CA ILE A 201 2.17 1.39 -20.40
C ILE A 201 0.80 1.31 -21.06
N THR A 202 0.58 0.27 -21.85
CA THR A 202 -0.69 -0.03 -22.46
C THR A 202 -1.68 -0.47 -21.37
N SER A 203 -1.72 0.28 -20.27
CA SER A 203 -2.80 0.19 -19.30
C SER A 203 -4.02 0.77 -20.01
N LYS A 204 -4.84 -0.10 -20.56
CA LYS A 204 -6.14 0.28 -21.13
C LYS A 204 -7.07 0.65 -19.99
N LEU A 205 -6.78 1.78 -19.34
CA LEU A 205 -7.74 2.39 -18.43
C LEU A 205 -8.82 3.04 -19.30
N ASP A 206 -10.01 2.49 -19.23
CA ASP A 206 -11.19 3.10 -19.85
C ASP A 206 -11.75 4.14 -18.87
N ILE A 207 -11.94 5.38 -19.32
CA ILE A 207 -12.54 6.45 -18.50
C ILE A 207 -13.95 6.71 -19.00
N LYS A 208 -14.93 6.67 -18.09
CA LYS A 208 -16.35 6.90 -18.39
C LYS A 208 -16.93 7.99 -17.50
N THR A 209 -17.81 8.80 -18.04
CA THR A 209 -18.56 9.81 -17.30
C THR A 209 -19.95 9.27 -16.95
N VAL A 210 -20.36 9.45 -15.71
CA VAL A 210 -21.73 9.22 -15.24
C VAL A 210 -22.37 10.56 -14.92
N LEU A 211 -23.40 10.93 -15.67
CA LEU A 211 -24.11 12.18 -15.45
C LEU A 211 -25.17 12.04 -14.37
N TYR A 212 -25.31 13.09 -13.57
CA TYR A 212 -26.44 13.23 -12.65
C TYR A 212 -27.14 14.58 -12.85
N ASN A 213 -28.44 14.57 -12.68
CA ASN A 213 -29.29 15.77 -12.81
C ASN A 213 -30.06 16.12 -11.52
N SER A 214 -29.79 15.41 -10.43
CA SER A 214 -30.39 15.63 -9.13
C SER A 214 -29.58 16.61 -8.27
N LYS A 215 -30.14 17.02 -7.12
CA LYS A 215 -29.45 17.88 -6.17
C LYS A 215 -28.22 17.23 -5.48
N SER A 216 -28.02 15.94 -5.65
CA SER A 216 -26.96 15.16 -4.98
C SER A 216 -26.38 14.11 -5.91
N LYS A 217 -25.07 13.86 -5.80
CA LYS A 217 -24.34 12.78 -6.51
C LYS A 217 -24.64 11.38 -5.94
N LEU A 218 -25.18 11.29 -4.74
CA LEU A 218 -25.36 10.00 -4.02
C LEU A 218 -26.25 8.99 -4.76
N PRO A 219 -27.42 9.38 -5.33
CA PRO A 219 -28.22 8.43 -6.14
C PRO A 219 -27.46 7.88 -7.35
N ALA A 220 -26.73 8.74 -8.08
CA ALA A 220 -25.94 8.31 -9.22
C ALA A 220 -24.80 7.36 -8.82
N LEU A 221 -24.15 7.60 -7.67
CA LEU A 221 -23.18 6.68 -7.09
C LEU A 221 -23.82 5.32 -6.78
N LEU A 222 -25.01 5.29 -6.19
CA LEU A 222 -25.73 4.05 -5.88
C LEU A 222 -26.07 3.27 -7.14
N ASP A 223 -26.54 3.95 -8.18
CA ASP A 223 -26.88 3.33 -9.46
C ASP A 223 -25.64 2.78 -10.17
N LEU A 224 -24.54 3.54 -10.15
CA LEU A 224 -23.25 3.08 -10.69
C LEU A 224 -22.73 1.86 -9.93
N ILE A 225 -22.71 1.89 -8.61
CA ILE A 225 -22.34 0.72 -7.80
C ILE A 225 -23.27 -0.46 -8.08
N GLY A 226 -24.59 -0.20 -8.30
CA GLY A 226 -25.56 -1.21 -8.74
C GLY A 226 -25.20 -1.83 -10.09
N TYR A 227 -24.81 -1.01 -11.05
CA TYR A 227 -24.34 -1.44 -12.37
C TYR A 227 -23.05 -2.28 -12.31
N LEU A 228 -22.11 -1.92 -11.43
CA LEU A 228 -20.83 -2.62 -11.27
C LEU A 228 -20.96 -3.97 -10.52
N GLY A 229 -22.06 -4.17 -9.81
CA GLY A 229 -22.31 -5.44 -9.12
C GLY A 229 -21.34 -5.73 -7.99
N ASN A 230 -20.78 -6.94 -7.94
CA ASN A 230 -19.88 -7.41 -6.88
C ASN A 230 -18.39 -7.18 -7.17
N GLN A 231 -18.08 -6.33 -8.15
CA GLN A 231 -16.69 -5.99 -8.44
C GLN A 231 -16.06 -5.18 -7.30
N ASN A 232 -14.74 -5.33 -7.12
CA ASN A 232 -13.99 -4.56 -6.16
C ASN A 232 -13.48 -3.24 -6.74
N GLY A 233 -13.58 -2.17 -5.96
CA GLY A 233 -13.10 -0.86 -6.39
C GLY A 233 -13.04 0.18 -5.29
N ILE A 234 -12.53 1.35 -5.66
CA ILE A 234 -12.38 2.50 -4.75
C ILE A 234 -13.29 3.63 -5.19
N VAL A 235 -13.94 4.25 -4.19
CA VAL A 235 -14.65 5.53 -4.33
C VAL A 235 -13.77 6.62 -3.71
N PHE A 236 -13.27 7.53 -4.53
CA PHE A 236 -12.43 8.63 -4.09
C PHE A 236 -13.23 9.86 -3.71
N CYS A 237 -13.01 10.33 -2.50
CA CYS A 237 -13.48 11.59 -1.94
C CYS A 237 -12.29 12.49 -1.63
N ASN A 238 -12.48 13.82 -1.70
CA ASN A 238 -11.43 14.77 -1.35
C ASN A 238 -11.38 15.05 0.16
N LEU A 239 -12.54 15.03 0.82
CA LEU A 239 -12.69 15.39 2.22
C LEU A 239 -13.21 14.22 3.06
N ARG A 240 -12.92 14.26 4.36
CA ARG A 240 -13.43 13.28 5.33
C ARG A 240 -14.95 13.33 5.44
N GLU A 241 -15.53 14.52 5.47
CA GLU A 241 -16.97 14.74 5.54
C GLU A 241 -17.70 14.07 4.36
N SER A 242 -17.06 14.08 3.17
CA SER A 242 -17.58 13.40 2.00
C SER A 242 -17.55 11.88 2.18
N ILE A 243 -16.49 11.31 2.80
CA ILE A 243 -16.44 9.88 3.15
C ILE A 243 -17.58 9.53 4.10
N ASP A 244 -17.78 10.33 5.15
CA ASP A 244 -18.81 10.08 6.16
C ASP A 244 -20.22 10.13 5.54
N SER A 245 -20.48 11.11 4.67
CA SER A 245 -21.73 11.25 3.92
C SER A 245 -21.99 10.07 2.99
N VAL A 246 -21.01 9.70 2.16
CA VAL A 246 -21.10 8.54 1.26
C VAL A 246 -21.30 7.26 2.06
N SER A 247 -20.53 7.05 3.13
CA SER A 247 -20.64 5.87 3.98
C SER A 247 -22.02 5.75 4.62
N HIS A 248 -22.54 6.85 5.20
CA HIS A 248 -23.88 6.85 5.78
C HIS A 248 -24.93 6.45 4.74
N PHE A 249 -24.85 7.03 3.54
CA PHE A 249 -25.80 6.74 2.47
C PHE A 249 -25.72 5.29 1.99
N LEU A 250 -24.52 4.75 1.81
CA LEU A 250 -24.34 3.35 1.41
C LEU A 250 -24.81 2.37 2.48
N LYS A 251 -24.57 2.66 3.78
CA LYS A 251 -25.10 1.87 4.90
C LYS A 251 -26.62 1.83 4.91
N LYS A 252 -27.28 2.98 4.70
CA LYS A 252 -28.75 3.07 4.60
C LYS A 252 -29.29 2.19 3.46
N ASN A 253 -28.53 2.05 2.38
CA ASN A 253 -28.86 1.20 1.24
C ASN A 253 -28.29 -0.24 1.36
N LYS A 254 -27.87 -0.67 2.55
CA LYS A 254 -27.38 -2.02 2.87
C LYS A 254 -26.20 -2.47 2.00
N LEU A 255 -25.31 -1.53 1.63
CA LEU A 255 -24.12 -1.81 0.84
C LEU A 255 -22.89 -1.96 1.73
N ASN A 256 -22.24 -3.13 1.66
CA ASN A 256 -21.02 -3.41 2.38
C ASN A 256 -19.86 -2.60 1.78
N HIS A 257 -19.19 -1.84 2.62
CA HIS A 257 -18.02 -1.03 2.27
C HIS A 257 -17.10 -0.83 3.46
N SER A 258 -15.88 -0.43 3.19
CA SER A 258 -14.92 0.04 4.20
C SER A 258 -14.61 1.51 3.96
N CYS A 259 -14.41 2.28 5.03
CA CYS A 259 -13.88 3.64 4.96
C CYS A 259 -12.39 3.63 5.26
N PHE A 260 -11.63 4.53 4.59
CA PHE A 260 -10.20 4.64 4.78
C PHE A 260 -9.74 6.11 4.68
N SER A 261 -9.38 6.70 5.81
CA SER A 261 -8.91 8.08 5.89
C SER A 261 -7.73 8.24 6.85
N GLY A 262 -6.97 9.32 6.69
CA GLY A 262 -5.81 9.62 7.54
C GLY A 262 -6.16 9.82 9.02
N ALA A 263 -7.38 10.26 9.33
CA ALA A 263 -7.84 10.52 10.68
C ALA A 263 -8.25 9.26 11.47
N MET A 264 -8.35 8.09 10.81
CA MET A 264 -8.69 6.83 11.48
C MET A 264 -7.50 6.32 12.31
N GLU A 265 -7.82 5.63 13.41
CA GLU A 265 -6.81 4.89 14.15
C GLU A 265 -6.18 3.80 13.26
N GLN A 266 -4.87 3.51 13.47
CA GLN A 266 -4.14 2.55 12.64
C GLN A 266 -4.80 1.16 12.66
N LYS A 267 -5.34 0.74 13.81
CA LYS A 267 -6.04 -0.54 13.94
C LYS A 267 -7.28 -0.64 13.04
N ASP A 268 -8.03 0.45 12.92
CA ASP A 268 -9.24 0.48 12.10
C ASP A 268 -8.90 0.60 10.61
N ARG A 269 -7.83 1.33 10.27
CA ARG A 269 -7.27 1.35 8.91
C ARG A 269 -6.85 -0.06 8.47
N ASP A 270 -6.10 -0.77 9.31
CA ASP A 270 -5.69 -2.15 9.03
C ASP A 270 -6.88 -3.08 8.81
N ARG A 271 -7.90 -2.99 9.67
CA ARG A 271 -9.13 -3.79 9.54
C ARG A 271 -9.90 -3.47 8.25
N ALA A 272 -10.02 -2.19 7.90
CA ALA A 272 -10.68 -1.76 6.68
C ALA A 272 -10.02 -2.35 5.43
N LEU A 273 -8.68 -2.29 5.36
CA LEU A 273 -7.90 -2.86 4.27
C LEU A 273 -7.99 -4.39 4.22
N ILE A 274 -7.95 -5.05 5.37
CA ILE A 274 -8.06 -6.50 5.45
C ILE A 274 -9.43 -6.96 4.93
N LYS A 275 -10.52 -6.34 5.39
CA LYS A 275 -11.88 -6.64 4.89
C LYS A 275 -12.00 -6.40 3.39
N PHE A 276 -11.36 -5.35 2.89
CA PHE A 276 -11.34 -5.04 1.46
C PHE A 276 -10.56 -6.10 0.66
N ARG A 277 -9.33 -6.43 1.08
CA ARG A 277 -8.49 -7.45 0.44
C ARG A 277 -9.12 -8.84 0.47
N ASN A 278 -9.77 -9.18 1.56
CA ASN A 278 -10.46 -10.46 1.73
C ASN A 278 -11.79 -10.53 0.96
N GLY A 279 -12.24 -9.43 0.36
CA GLY A 279 -13.50 -9.39 -0.36
C GLY A 279 -14.74 -9.34 0.52
N THR A 280 -14.60 -9.19 1.85
CA THR A 280 -15.73 -8.96 2.76
C THR A 280 -16.43 -7.64 2.44
N ASN A 281 -15.66 -6.61 2.13
CA ASN A 281 -16.16 -5.31 1.69
C ASN A 281 -15.58 -4.98 0.31
N PRO A 282 -16.34 -5.13 -0.78
CA PRO A 282 -15.82 -4.94 -2.13
C PRO A 282 -15.58 -3.47 -2.48
N ILE A 283 -16.13 -2.53 -1.70
CA ILE A 283 -15.98 -1.10 -1.91
C ILE A 283 -15.13 -0.49 -0.81
N LEU A 284 -14.10 0.27 -1.20
CA LEU A 284 -13.31 1.09 -0.31
C LEU A 284 -13.62 2.57 -0.60
N ILE A 285 -14.05 3.34 0.40
CA ILE A 285 -14.22 4.78 0.28
C ILE A 285 -12.98 5.44 0.89
N ALA A 286 -12.24 6.23 0.13
CA ALA A 286 -10.94 6.74 0.57
C ALA A 286 -10.65 8.16 0.11
N THR A 287 -9.77 8.86 0.84
CA THR A 287 -9.09 10.07 0.36
C THR A 287 -7.75 9.71 -0.29
N ASP A 288 -7.18 10.62 -1.08
CA ASP A 288 -5.88 10.45 -1.73
C ASP A 288 -4.77 10.12 -0.74
N LEU A 289 -4.66 10.95 0.31
CA LEU A 289 -3.63 10.79 1.33
C LEU A 289 -3.66 9.39 1.97
N ALA A 290 -4.86 8.89 2.22
CA ALA A 290 -5.02 7.58 2.83
C ALA A 290 -4.73 6.42 1.87
N SER A 291 -5.00 6.59 0.57
CA SER A 291 -4.85 5.54 -0.44
C SER A 291 -3.44 5.41 -1.01
N ARG A 292 -2.54 6.34 -0.69
CA ARG A 292 -1.14 6.33 -1.13
C ARG A 292 -0.40 5.12 -0.57
N GLY A 293 0.44 4.49 -1.38
CA GLY A 293 1.23 3.34 -0.97
C GLY A 293 0.42 2.10 -0.58
N LEU A 294 -0.88 2.05 -0.86
CA LEU A 294 -1.67 0.87 -0.55
C LEU A 294 -1.35 -0.28 -1.51
N ASP A 295 -0.95 -1.42 -0.93
CA ASP A 295 -0.97 -2.69 -1.66
C ASP A 295 -2.41 -3.22 -1.68
N ILE A 296 -3.12 -2.87 -2.74
CA ILE A 296 -4.49 -3.30 -2.99
C ILE A 296 -4.46 -4.28 -4.16
N PRO A 297 -5.19 -5.41 -4.08
CA PRO A 297 -5.32 -6.30 -5.22
C PRO A 297 -5.89 -5.57 -6.44
N GLU A 298 -5.77 -6.15 -7.62
CA GLU A 298 -6.28 -5.58 -8.87
C GLU A 298 -7.69 -5.02 -8.70
N LEU A 299 -7.80 -3.70 -8.85
CA LEU A 299 -9.09 -3.03 -8.84
C LEU A 299 -9.76 -3.16 -10.20
N LYS A 300 -11.03 -3.48 -10.19
CA LYS A 300 -11.83 -3.51 -11.42
C LYS A 300 -12.34 -2.13 -11.78
N PHE A 301 -12.53 -1.26 -10.78
CA PHE A 301 -12.97 0.10 -11.02
C PHE A 301 -12.44 1.11 -10.00
N ILE A 302 -12.43 2.35 -10.42
CA ILE A 302 -12.26 3.55 -9.59
C ILE A 302 -13.46 4.46 -9.86
N ILE A 303 -13.97 5.10 -8.83
CA ILE A 303 -15.00 6.14 -8.94
C ILE A 303 -14.44 7.43 -8.37
N HIS A 304 -14.30 8.45 -9.20
CA HIS A 304 -14.10 9.82 -8.77
C HIS A 304 -15.45 10.40 -8.36
N TYR A 305 -15.82 10.21 -7.09
CA TYR A 305 -17.00 10.85 -6.52
C TYR A 305 -16.80 12.37 -6.45
N GLU A 306 -15.58 12.77 -6.13
CA GLU A 306 -15.08 14.13 -6.25
C GLU A 306 -13.80 14.13 -7.09
N MET A 307 -13.71 15.06 -8.04
CA MET A 307 -12.49 15.22 -8.84
C MET A 307 -11.37 15.77 -7.96
N PRO A 308 -10.15 15.26 -8.12
CA PRO A 308 -9.00 15.80 -7.42
C PRO A 308 -8.67 17.22 -7.93
N ARG A 309 -7.96 17.99 -7.10
CA ARG A 309 -7.59 19.38 -7.46
C ARG A 309 -6.46 19.44 -8.46
N ALA A 310 -5.56 18.46 -8.44
CA ALA A 310 -4.37 18.40 -9.29
C ALA A 310 -4.42 17.20 -10.26
N GLU A 311 -3.84 17.39 -11.45
CA GLU A 311 -3.74 16.33 -12.47
C GLU A 311 -2.93 15.13 -11.96
N GLU A 312 -1.88 15.39 -11.20
CA GLU A 312 -1.02 14.35 -10.61
C GLU A 312 -1.83 13.42 -9.70
N GLU A 313 -2.76 13.95 -8.92
CA GLU A 313 -3.64 13.15 -8.07
C GLU A 313 -4.58 12.29 -8.90
N PHE A 314 -5.09 12.83 -10.01
CA PHE A 314 -5.93 12.08 -10.95
C PHE A 314 -5.16 10.89 -11.55
N ILE A 315 -3.92 11.12 -11.97
CA ILE A 315 -3.03 10.07 -12.48
C ILE A 315 -2.77 9.01 -11.40
N HIS A 316 -2.50 9.41 -10.17
CA HIS A 316 -2.23 8.49 -9.05
C HIS A 316 -3.46 7.65 -8.67
N ARG A 317 -4.66 8.25 -8.65
CA ARG A 317 -5.92 7.51 -8.43
C ARG A 317 -6.10 6.46 -9.52
N ASN A 318 -5.96 6.88 -10.76
CA ASN A 318 -6.13 6.02 -11.94
C ASN A 318 -5.10 4.88 -11.99
N GLY A 319 -3.88 5.12 -11.54
CA GLY A 319 -2.84 4.10 -11.38
C GLY A 319 -3.19 2.97 -10.40
N ARG A 320 -4.27 3.08 -9.64
CA ARG A 320 -4.75 1.99 -8.76
C ARG A 320 -5.53 0.92 -9.54
N ALA A 321 -6.21 1.27 -10.64
CA ALA A 321 -6.93 0.31 -11.50
C ALA A 321 -6.14 -0.10 -12.76
N ALA A 322 -5.10 0.64 -13.09
CA ALA A 322 -4.31 0.48 -14.32
C ALA A 322 -2.89 -0.04 -13.98
N ARG A 323 -2.76 -1.23 -13.39
CA ARG A 323 -1.47 -1.91 -13.27
C ARG A 323 -1.08 -2.54 -14.60
N VAL A 324 0.22 -2.82 -14.82
CA VAL A 324 0.86 -3.22 -16.10
C VAL A 324 0.10 -4.30 -16.91
N HIS A 325 -0.72 -5.12 -16.25
CA HIS A 325 -1.49 -6.19 -16.92
C HIS A 325 -3.00 -6.16 -16.63
N ALA A 326 -3.51 -5.14 -15.92
CA ALA A 326 -4.91 -5.08 -15.51
C ALA A 326 -5.73 -4.14 -16.40
N LYS A 327 -6.92 -4.60 -16.82
CA LYS A 327 -7.95 -3.76 -17.45
C LYS A 327 -8.86 -3.23 -16.33
N GLY A 328 -8.77 -1.94 -16.03
CA GLY A 328 -9.65 -1.28 -15.08
C GLY A 328 -10.46 -0.18 -15.75
N THR A 329 -11.55 0.26 -15.14
CA THR A 329 -12.34 1.40 -15.60
C THR A 329 -12.40 2.47 -14.51
N ALA A 330 -12.13 3.71 -14.89
CA ALA A 330 -12.34 4.87 -14.05
C ALA A 330 -13.67 5.53 -14.39
N TYR A 331 -14.47 5.86 -13.39
CA TYR A 331 -15.74 6.54 -13.53
C TYR A 331 -15.67 7.90 -12.88
N VAL A 332 -16.13 8.93 -13.60
CA VAL A 332 -16.25 10.30 -13.10
C VAL A 332 -17.73 10.62 -12.95
N ILE A 333 -18.19 10.93 -11.74
CA ILE A 333 -19.57 11.36 -11.49
C ILE A 333 -19.63 12.88 -11.65
N LYS A 334 -20.37 13.36 -12.64
CA LYS A 334 -20.44 14.76 -13.03
C LYS A 334 -21.90 15.24 -13.14
N GLY A 335 -22.17 16.43 -12.59
CA GLY A 335 -23.40 17.15 -12.91
C GLY A 335 -23.43 17.63 -14.37
N GLU A 336 -24.62 17.67 -14.98
CA GLU A 336 -24.72 18.10 -16.39
C GLU A 336 -24.08 19.46 -16.66
N LYS A 337 -24.22 20.40 -15.71
CA LYS A 337 -23.69 21.77 -15.78
C LYS A 337 -22.41 21.98 -14.95
N GLU A 338 -21.83 20.92 -14.40
CA GLU A 338 -20.63 21.02 -13.57
C GLU A 338 -19.39 21.16 -14.46
N ASP A 339 -18.59 22.22 -14.22
CA ASP A 339 -17.29 22.36 -14.86
C ASP A 339 -16.27 21.48 -14.16
N LEU A 340 -15.57 20.66 -14.92
CA LEU A 340 -14.49 19.82 -14.41
C LEU A 340 -13.13 20.48 -14.66
N PRO A 341 -12.10 20.09 -13.86
CA PRO A 341 -10.75 20.61 -14.04
C PRO A 341 -10.25 20.45 -15.48
N GLY A 342 -9.49 21.44 -15.99
CA GLY A 342 -9.03 21.51 -17.38
C GLY A 342 -8.17 20.33 -17.85
N TYR A 343 -7.57 19.57 -16.94
CA TYR A 343 -6.83 18.35 -17.25
C TYR A 343 -7.75 17.16 -17.61
N TYR A 344 -9.03 17.21 -17.22
CA TYR A 344 -9.98 16.16 -17.56
C TYR A 344 -10.51 16.36 -18.98
N LYS A 345 -10.24 15.40 -19.85
CA LYS A 345 -10.84 15.37 -21.20
C LYS A 345 -12.16 14.63 -21.13
N ASN A 346 -13.21 15.21 -21.72
CA ASN A 346 -14.51 14.55 -21.78
C ASN A 346 -14.39 13.13 -22.30
N SER A 347 -14.94 12.20 -21.54
CA SER A 347 -14.97 10.78 -21.86
C SER A 347 -16.38 10.32 -22.27
N GLN A 348 -16.48 9.08 -22.71
CA GLN A 348 -17.76 8.50 -23.08
C GLN A 348 -18.75 8.55 -21.90
N VAL A 349 -19.96 9.06 -22.16
CA VAL A 349 -21.04 9.04 -21.17
C VAL A 349 -21.59 7.63 -21.04
N LEU A 350 -21.62 7.11 -19.83
CA LEU A 350 -22.21 5.82 -19.50
C LEU A 350 -23.69 6.02 -19.14
N ASN A 351 -24.58 5.45 -19.95
CA ASN A 351 -26.00 5.35 -19.62
C ASN A 351 -26.26 4.07 -18.80
N ILE A 352 -26.60 4.24 -17.55
CA ILE A 352 -26.89 3.12 -16.64
C ILE A 352 -28.35 2.69 -16.87
N SER A 353 -28.56 1.70 -17.75
CA SER A 353 -29.90 1.18 -18.07
C SER A 353 -30.30 -0.07 -17.29
N LYS A 354 -29.32 -0.84 -16.81
CA LYS A 354 -29.54 -2.08 -16.05
C LYS A 354 -28.61 -2.15 -14.85
N LYS A 355 -29.15 -2.50 -13.68
CA LYS A 355 -28.36 -2.87 -12.50
C LYS A 355 -27.95 -4.33 -12.67
N ALA A 356 -26.71 -4.65 -12.30
CA ALA A 356 -26.30 -6.05 -12.24
C ALA A 356 -27.02 -6.75 -11.09
N ASP A 357 -27.37 -8.01 -11.26
CA ASP A 357 -27.84 -8.85 -10.17
C ASP A 357 -26.73 -8.99 -9.13
N ARG A 358 -26.94 -8.37 -7.97
CA ARG A 358 -26.00 -8.48 -6.88
C ARG A 358 -26.15 -9.82 -6.21
N LYS A 359 -25.13 -10.64 -6.32
CA LYS A 359 -25.03 -11.84 -5.49
C LYS A 359 -24.74 -11.46 -4.05
N PRO A 360 -25.25 -12.20 -3.06
CA PRO A 360 -24.86 -12.02 -1.66
C PRO A 360 -23.34 -12.02 -1.52
N GLN A 361 -22.84 -11.26 -0.53
CA GLN A 361 -21.41 -11.24 -0.22
C GLN A 361 -20.93 -12.66 0.10
N PHE A 362 -19.92 -13.13 -0.67
CA PHE A 362 -19.44 -14.50 -0.51
C PHE A 362 -18.47 -14.65 0.66
N TRP A 363 -17.53 -13.70 0.82
CA TRP A 363 -16.48 -13.77 1.82
C TRP A 363 -16.81 -13.04 3.12
N GLU A 364 -16.44 -13.65 4.24
CA GLU A 364 -16.38 -13.04 5.56
C GLU A 364 -14.95 -13.14 6.10
N THR A 365 -14.54 -12.18 6.94
CA THR A 365 -13.19 -12.17 7.53
C THR A 365 -13.25 -12.65 8.96
N LEU A 366 -12.51 -13.70 9.28
CA LEU A 366 -12.28 -14.17 10.64
C LEU A 366 -10.96 -13.63 11.18
N PHE A 367 -10.98 -13.22 12.44
CA PHE A 367 -9.82 -12.85 13.24
C PHE A 367 -9.34 -14.04 14.07
N ILE A 368 -8.02 -14.25 14.16
CA ILE A 368 -7.36 -15.28 14.96
C ILE A 368 -6.34 -14.59 15.87
N SER A 369 -6.43 -14.82 17.20
CA SER A 369 -5.56 -14.20 18.21
C SER A 369 -4.17 -14.86 18.31
N GLY A 370 -3.59 -15.29 17.19
CA GLY A 370 -2.27 -15.92 17.11
C GLY A 370 -1.52 -15.47 15.88
N GLY A 371 -0.21 -15.21 16.02
CA GLY A 371 0.61 -14.63 14.96
C GLY A 371 2.03 -15.19 14.88
N ARG A 372 2.88 -14.52 14.11
CA ARG A 372 4.28 -14.94 13.90
C ARG A 372 5.09 -15.05 15.19
N LYS A 373 4.84 -14.16 16.18
CA LYS A 373 5.51 -14.23 17.50
C LYS A 373 5.23 -15.53 18.24
N ASP A 374 4.09 -16.17 17.94
CA ASP A 374 3.70 -17.45 18.51
C ASP A 374 4.23 -18.64 17.66
N LYS A 375 5.13 -18.36 16.71
CA LYS A 375 5.70 -19.33 15.73
C LYS A 375 4.63 -19.98 14.84
N ILE A 376 3.50 -19.27 14.63
CA ILE A 376 2.43 -19.70 13.74
C ILE A 376 2.76 -19.26 12.31
N SER A 377 2.57 -20.16 11.36
CA SER A 377 2.70 -19.93 9.92
C SER A 377 1.33 -19.90 9.24
N LYS A 378 1.28 -19.42 7.98
CA LYS A 378 0.06 -19.54 7.16
C LYS A 378 -0.37 -20.98 6.95
N GLY A 379 0.59 -21.93 6.84
CA GLY A 379 0.32 -23.36 6.71
C GLY A 379 -0.32 -23.95 7.96
N ASP A 380 0.09 -23.51 9.16
CA ASP A 380 -0.54 -23.95 10.41
C ASP A 380 -1.99 -23.50 10.51
N ILE A 381 -2.27 -22.25 10.08
CA ILE A 381 -3.64 -21.71 10.03
C ILE A 381 -4.48 -22.50 9.01
N ALA A 382 -3.99 -22.69 7.79
CA ALA A 382 -4.69 -23.48 6.78
C ALA A 382 -4.99 -24.92 7.29
N GLY A 383 -4.00 -25.55 7.95
CA GLY A 383 -4.16 -26.84 8.58
C GLY A 383 -5.26 -26.90 9.65
N LEU A 384 -5.42 -25.83 10.45
CA LEU A 384 -6.50 -25.71 11.43
C LEU A 384 -7.86 -25.73 10.74
N PHE A 385 -8.05 -24.91 9.70
CA PHE A 385 -9.30 -24.81 8.96
C PHE A 385 -9.65 -26.11 8.21
N PHE A 386 -8.67 -26.76 7.58
CA PHE A 386 -8.90 -28.01 6.86
C PHE A 386 -9.15 -29.19 7.80
N LYS A 387 -8.39 -29.32 8.91
CA LYS A 387 -8.49 -30.49 9.79
C LYS A 387 -9.64 -30.41 10.78
N GLN A 388 -9.79 -29.28 11.49
CA GLN A 388 -10.85 -29.09 12.48
C GLN A 388 -12.07 -28.44 11.86
N GLY A 389 -11.90 -27.36 11.07
CA GLY A 389 -13.01 -26.69 10.40
C GLY A 389 -13.60 -27.48 9.23
N LYS A 390 -12.96 -28.58 8.79
CA LYS A 390 -13.42 -29.51 7.73
C LYS A 390 -13.83 -28.81 6.43
N ILE A 391 -13.20 -27.65 6.11
CA ILE A 391 -13.48 -26.92 4.87
C ILE A 391 -12.60 -27.39 3.74
N ASN A 392 -13.06 -27.17 2.51
CA ASN A 392 -12.32 -27.44 1.28
C ASN A 392 -11.38 -26.29 0.92
N LYS A 393 -10.47 -26.52 -0.04
CA LYS A 393 -9.47 -25.52 -0.46
C LYS A 393 -10.10 -24.26 -1.06
N ASP A 394 -11.18 -24.38 -1.77
CA ASP A 394 -11.97 -23.29 -2.37
C ASP A 394 -12.76 -22.47 -1.34
N GLN A 395 -12.97 -23.00 -0.15
CA GLN A 395 -13.59 -22.31 0.98
C GLN A 395 -12.59 -21.58 1.88
N LEU A 396 -11.29 -21.71 1.61
CA LEU A 396 -10.24 -20.98 2.32
C LEU A 396 -9.66 -19.90 1.41
N GLY A 397 -10.01 -18.65 1.68
CA GLY A 397 -9.50 -17.52 0.93
C GLY A 397 -8.15 -17.00 1.45
N MET A 398 -7.94 -15.68 1.37
CA MET A 398 -6.69 -15.06 1.77
C MET A 398 -6.40 -15.24 3.27
N ILE A 399 -5.16 -15.61 3.59
CA ILE A 399 -4.63 -15.61 4.96
C ILE A 399 -3.64 -14.46 5.10
N GLU A 400 -3.97 -13.46 5.91
CA GLU A 400 -3.07 -12.37 6.27
C GLU A 400 -2.52 -12.58 7.69
N LEU A 401 -1.24 -12.93 7.79
CA LEU A 401 -0.56 -13.24 9.06
C LEU A 401 0.24 -12.02 9.54
N LYS A 402 -0.10 -11.51 10.71
CA LYS A 402 0.59 -10.42 11.43
C LYS A 402 1.52 -10.98 12.52
N GLN A 403 2.16 -10.09 13.28
CA GLN A 403 3.04 -10.49 14.38
C GLN A 403 2.29 -11.18 15.53
N ASP A 404 1.13 -10.68 15.90
CA ASP A 404 0.36 -11.08 17.07
C ASP A 404 -1.02 -11.69 16.76
N CYS A 405 -1.45 -11.64 15.50
CA CYS A 405 -2.75 -12.14 15.05
C CYS A 405 -2.72 -12.58 13.59
N ALA A 406 -3.82 -13.17 13.13
CA ALA A 406 -4.04 -13.44 11.72
C ALA A 406 -5.50 -13.15 11.33
N PHE A 407 -5.73 -13.01 10.03
CA PHE A 407 -7.05 -12.80 9.43
C PHE A 407 -7.21 -13.79 8.29
N VAL A 408 -8.40 -14.38 8.19
CA VAL A 408 -8.69 -15.44 7.22
C VAL A 408 -10.02 -15.15 6.54
N ALA A 409 -10.05 -15.21 5.21
CA ALA A 409 -11.29 -15.14 4.46
C ALA A 409 -11.94 -16.53 4.36
N VAL A 410 -13.21 -16.62 4.67
CA VAL A 410 -14.03 -17.82 4.55
C VAL A 410 -15.40 -17.46 3.93
N PRO A 411 -16.14 -18.43 3.34
CA PRO A 411 -17.49 -18.16 2.89
C PRO A 411 -18.36 -17.69 4.05
N LYS A 412 -19.13 -16.64 3.83
CA LYS A 412 -20.01 -16.04 4.85
C LYS A 412 -21.03 -17.04 5.41
N SER A 413 -21.50 -17.96 4.57
CA SER A 413 -22.49 -18.99 4.95
C SER A 413 -22.02 -19.97 6.03
N ILE A 414 -20.70 -20.12 6.21
CA ILE A 414 -20.11 -21.06 7.19
C ILE A 414 -19.26 -20.36 8.25
N ALA A 415 -19.22 -19.03 8.23
CA ALA A 415 -18.33 -18.26 9.10
C ALA A 415 -18.65 -18.45 10.60
N ASP A 416 -19.92 -18.40 10.97
CA ASP A 416 -20.37 -18.56 12.37
C ASP A 416 -20.13 -19.98 12.89
N ASP A 417 -20.38 -21.01 12.07
CA ASP A 417 -20.09 -22.41 12.39
C ASP A 417 -18.58 -22.62 12.59
N LEU A 418 -17.76 -22.04 11.73
CA LEU A 418 -16.29 -22.09 11.88
C LEU A 418 -15.81 -21.38 13.14
N VAL A 419 -16.42 -20.26 13.50
CA VAL A 419 -16.12 -19.59 14.78
C VAL A 419 -16.45 -20.49 15.95
N ALA A 420 -17.64 -21.12 15.96
CA ALA A 420 -18.04 -22.03 17.03
C ALA A 420 -17.08 -23.23 17.16
N GLU A 421 -16.68 -23.85 16.05
CA GLU A 421 -15.81 -25.03 16.00
C GLU A 421 -14.36 -24.70 16.36
N LEU A 422 -13.83 -23.59 15.83
CA LEU A 422 -12.40 -23.27 15.91
C LEU A 422 -12.01 -22.37 17.07
N ASN A 423 -12.99 -21.72 17.73
CA ASN A 423 -12.69 -20.85 18.86
C ASN A 423 -12.12 -21.66 20.03
N ASN A 424 -11.07 -21.13 20.67
CA ASN A 424 -10.31 -21.79 21.71
C ASN A 424 -9.51 -23.04 21.28
N SER A 425 -9.37 -23.30 19.97
CA SER A 425 -8.53 -24.38 19.46
C SER A 425 -7.04 -24.12 19.77
N LYS A 426 -6.27 -25.19 19.83
CA LYS A 426 -4.82 -25.13 20.03
C LYS A 426 -4.12 -25.04 18.67
N LEU A 427 -3.40 -23.93 18.43
CA LEU A 427 -2.58 -23.73 17.24
C LEU A 427 -1.12 -23.63 17.66
N LYS A 428 -0.30 -24.65 17.33
CA LYS A 428 1.02 -24.86 17.93
C LYS A 428 0.93 -24.97 19.48
N LYS A 429 1.60 -24.06 20.20
CA LYS A 429 1.58 -24.02 21.66
C LYS A 429 0.56 -23.05 22.25
N LYS A 430 -0.20 -22.34 21.39
CA LYS A 430 -1.12 -21.28 21.80
C LYS A 430 -2.56 -21.68 21.62
N LYS A 431 -3.39 -21.41 22.63
CA LYS A 431 -4.84 -21.44 22.53
C LYS A 431 -5.27 -20.14 21.84
N VAL A 432 -5.95 -20.22 20.71
CA VAL A 432 -6.34 -19.05 19.89
C VAL A 432 -7.83 -18.79 20.00
N ARG A 433 -8.19 -17.50 20.05
CA ARG A 433 -9.57 -17.05 19.87
C ARG A 433 -9.82 -16.85 18.37
N VAL A 434 -10.98 -17.31 17.91
CA VAL A 434 -11.46 -17.09 16.55
C VAL A 434 -12.78 -16.33 16.65
N THR A 435 -12.90 -15.21 15.94
CA THR A 435 -14.11 -14.38 15.91
C THR A 435 -14.32 -13.78 14.52
N VAL A 436 -15.56 -13.44 14.17
CA VAL A 436 -15.81 -12.57 13.01
C VAL A 436 -15.18 -11.20 13.28
N LEU A 437 -14.58 -10.56 12.27
CA LEU A 437 -13.87 -9.27 12.39
C LEU A 437 -14.82 -8.09 12.41
#